data_6eb9b1ace01b1dfdadccb4d625d94a91
#
_entry.id   6eb9b1ace01b1dfdadccb4d625d94a91
#
_cell.length_a   1.000
_cell.length_b   1.000
_cell.length_c   1.000
_cell.angle_alpha   90.00
_cell.angle_beta   90.00
_cell.angle_gamma   90.00
#
_symmetry.space_group_name_H-M   'P 1'
#
loop_
_entity.id
_entity.type
_entity.pdbx_description
1 polymer ?
#
loop_
_entity_poly.entity_id
_entity_poly.type
_entity_poly.pdbx_seq_one_letter_code
_entity_poly.pdbx_strand_id
1 'polypeptide(L)'
;PSSAASDVYKRQPVKRGKGESPVKAGGRLLMIDGGFSRAYQPETGIAGYTLIYNSHGLQLVQHEPFESRRRAIEEGKDILSTKFVVESTATRITVRDTTIGKELLLQIEDLKRLLSAYRSGLIKERK
;
A
#
# COMPACT_ATOMS: atom_id res chain seq x y z
N PRO A 1 16.10 0.51 -7.66
CA PRO A 1 15.75 1.82 -8.17
C PRO A 1 15.26 2.66 -7.03
N SER A 2 16.02 3.68 -6.81
CA SER A 2 15.96 4.54 -5.67
C SER A 2 14.64 5.32 -5.60
N SER A 3 14.18 5.48 -4.41
CA SER A 3 13.11 6.34 -3.92
C SER A 3 13.32 7.85 -4.16
N ALA A 4 14.15 8.27 -5.09
CA ALA A 4 14.45 9.68 -5.32
C ALA A 4 13.32 10.48 -5.97
N ALA A 5 12.23 9.83 -6.37
CA ALA A 5 11.09 10.52 -6.99
C ALA A 5 10.00 10.94 -5.99
N SER A 6 10.14 10.62 -4.70
CA SER A 6 9.09 10.85 -3.72
C SER A 6 9.13 12.22 -3.04
N ASP A 7 10.17 13.01 -3.26
CA ASP A 7 10.39 14.22 -2.46
C ASP A 7 9.64 15.47 -2.92
N VAL A 8 8.81 15.39 -3.95
CA VAL A 8 8.11 16.56 -4.50
C VAL A 8 6.59 16.45 -4.44
N TYR A 9 6.03 15.48 -3.71
CA TYR A 9 4.58 15.37 -3.61
C TYR A 9 3.99 16.38 -2.63
N LYS A 10 3.53 17.50 -3.17
CA LYS A 10 2.52 18.29 -2.50
C LYS A 10 1.30 17.39 -2.33
N ARG A 11 0.79 17.30 -1.11
CA ARG A 11 -0.48 16.63 -0.81
C ARG A 11 -1.58 17.30 -1.65
N GLN A 12 -1.95 16.67 -2.75
CA GLN A 12 -3.03 17.15 -3.61
C GLN A 12 -4.21 16.22 -3.40
N PRO A 13 -5.32 16.71 -2.90
CA PRO A 13 -6.54 15.91 -2.77
C PRO A 13 -7.10 15.57 -4.15
N VAL A 14 -7.67 14.37 -4.25
CA VAL A 14 -8.36 13.92 -5.47
C VAL A 14 -9.62 14.76 -5.67
N LYS A 15 -9.74 15.41 -6.83
CA LYS A 15 -10.92 16.21 -7.18
C LYS A 15 -12.03 15.32 -7.75
N ARG A 16 -12.64 14.51 -6.89
CA ARG A 16 -13.70 13.57 -7.28
C ARG A 16 -14.86 14.28 -7.98
N GLY A 17 -15.27 15.45 -7.50
CA GLY A 17 -16.32 16.26 -8.11
C GLY A 17 -16.05 16.64 -9.58
N LYS A 18 -14.79 16.57 -10.02
CA LYS A 18 -14.36 16.79 -11.41
C LYS A 18 -14.05 15.49 -12.16
N GLY A 19 -14.40 14.32 -11.61
CA GLY A 19 -14.16 13.02 -12.23
C GLY A 19 -12.70 12.57 -12.20
N GLU A 20 -11.88 13.16 -11.32
CA GLU A 20 -10.47 12.77 -11.22
C GLU A 20 -10.31 11.38 -10.63
N SER A 21 -9.53 10.51 -11.30
CA SER A 21 -9.21 9.18 -10.79
C SER A 21 -8.12 9.23 -9.72
N PRO A 22 -8.27 8.51 -8.60
CA PRO A 22 -7.22 8.34 -7.61
C PRO A 22 -6.05 7.48 -8.11
N VAL A 23 -6.27 6.68 -9.15
CA VAL A 23 -5.25 5.81 -9.75
C VAL A 23 -4.68 6.51 -10.98
N LYS A 24 -3.37 6.78 -10.96
CA LYS A 24 -2.66 7.49 -12.04
C LYS A 24 -1.45 6.67 -12.52
N ALA A 25 -0.91 7.07 -13.66
CA ALA A 25 0.29 6.45 -14.25
C ALA A 25 0.19 4.91 -14.37
N GLY A 26 -0.99 4.41 -14.79
CA GLY A 26 -1.19 2.96 -14.95
C GLY A 26 -1.07 2.16 -13.65
N GLY A 27 -1.50 2.73 -12.52
CA GLY A 27 -1.43 2.08 -11.21
C GLY A 27 -0.14 2.34 -10.42
N ARG A 28 0.83 3.04 -11.01
CA ARG A 28 2.10 3.35 -10.35
C ARG A 28 2.02 4.50 -9.35
N LEU A 29 0.98 5.32 -9.45
CA LEU A 29 0.74 6.44 -8.55
C LEU A 29 -0.69 6.35 -8.03
N LEU A 30 -0.83 6.37 -6.70
CA LEU A 30 -2.11 6.35 -6.02
C LEU A 30 -2.25 7.60 -5.16
N MET A 31 -3.33 8.34 -5.37
CA MET A 31 -3.69 9.50 -4.57
C MET A 31 -4.83 9.11 -3.65
N ILE A 32 -4.57 9.08 -2.34
CA ILE A 32 -5.55 8.65 -1.34
C ILE A 32 -6.10 9.78 -0.47
N ASP A 33 -5.64 11.01 -0.70
CA ASP A 33 -6.16 12.19 -0.01
C ASP A 33 -7.51 12.59 -0.64
N GLY A 34 -8.58 12.41 0.10
CA GLY A 34 -9.94 12.74 -0.33
C GLY A 34 -10.38 14.17 0.00
N GLY A 35 -9.51 14.98 0.61
CA GLY A 35 -9.81 16.36 0.94
C GLY A 35 -10.96 16.51 1.95
N PHE A 36 -10.95 15.77 3.05
CA PHE A 36 -12.01 15.78 4.07
C PHE A 36 -12.22 17.12 4.77
N SER A 37 -11.26 18.03 4.70
CA SER A 37 -11.38 19.33 5.31
C SER A 37 -12.56 20.11 4.69
N ARG A 38 -13.38 20.70 5.53
CA ARG A 38 -14.55 21.48 5.10
C ARG A 38 -14.20 22.55 4.06
N ALA A 39 -13.01 23.11 4.14
CA ALA A 39 -12.53 24.11 3.20
C ALA A 39 -12.33 23.56 1.78
N TYR A 40 -12.02 22.28 1.63
CA TYR A 40 -11.75 21.63 0.34
C TYR A 40 -12.97 20.91 -0.24
N GLN A 41 -13.98 20.58 0.58
CA GLN A 41 -15.15 19.83 0.16
C GLN A 41 -15.87 20.38 -1.10
N PRO A 42 -16.00 21.70 -1.30
CA PRO A 42 -16.62 22.23 -2.51
C PRO A 42 -15.85 21.89 -3.80
N GLU A 43 -14.54 21.75 -3.73
CA GLU A 43 -13.69 21.44 -4.88
C GLU A 43 -13.45 19.94 -5.08
N THR A 44 -13.27 19.21 -3.98
CA THR A 44 -12.87 17.80 -4.01
C THR A 44 -14.06 16.86 -3.94
N GLY A 45 -15.19 17.31 -3.44
CA GLY A 45 -16.25 16.44 -2.95
C GLY A 45 -15.85 15.76 -1.64
N ILE A 46 -16.76 15.02 -1.05
CA ILE A 46 -16.46 14.20 0.14
C ILE A 46 -16.08 12.81 -0.37
N ALA A 47 -14.81 12.48 -0.35
CA ALA A 47 -14.32 11.16 -0.76
C ALA A 47 -13.29 10.62 0.24
N GLY A 48 -13.47 9.37 0.65
CA GLY A 48 -12.51 8.64 1.45
C GLY A 48 -11.89 7.52 0.64
N TYR A 49 -10.60 7.33 0.78
CA TYR A 49 -9.90 6.24 0.12
C TYR A 49 -9.12 5.43 1.15
N THR A 50 -9.19 4.11 1.03
CA THR A 50 -8.37 3.17 1.81
C THR A 50 -7.57 2.31 0.86
N LEU A 51 -6.25 2.32 1.04
CA LEU A 51 -5.36 1.45 0.29
C LEU A 51 -5.18 0.15 1.07
N ILE A 52 -5.50 -0.97 0.43
CA ILE A 52 -5.33 -2.32 0.99
C ILE A 52 -4.23 -3.01 0.20
N TYR A 53 -3.16 -3.36 0.89
CA TYR A 53 -2.09 -4.18 0.36
C TYR A 53 -2.09 -5.54 1.04
N ASN A 54 -2.02 -6.59 0.25
CA ASN A 54 -1.89 -7.96 0.74
C ASN A 54 -0.97 -8.77 -0.18
N SER A 55 -0.74 -10.03 0.16
CA SER A 55 0.16 -10.89 -0.61
C SER A 55 -0.33 -11.26 -2.03
N HIS A 56 -1.53 -10.87 -2.40
CA HIS A 56 -2.10 -11.07 -3.74
C HIS A 56 -2.21 -9.77 -4.55
N GLY A 57 -1.82 -8.63 -3.98
CA GLY A 57 -1.77 -7.39 -4.72
C GLY A 57 -2.28 -6.18 -3.94
N LEU A 58 -2.69 -5.18 -4.69
CA LEU A 58 -3.03 -3.85 -4.23
C LEU A 58 -4.47 -3.51 -4.63
N GLN A 59 -5.27 -3.10 -3.67
CA GLN A 59 -6.65 -2.69 -3.88
C GLN A 59 -6.87 -1.29 -3.31
N LEU A 60 -7.63 -0.48 -4.01
CA LEU A 60 -8.09 0.81 -3.54
C LEU A 60 -9.58 0.71 -3.24
N VAL A 61 -9.97 1.03 -2.03
CA VAL A 61 -11.37 1.13 -1.60
C VAL A 61 -11.76 2.59 -1.54
N GLN A 62 -12.77 2.96 -2.30
CA GLN A 62 -13.38 4.28 -2.28
C GLN A 62 -14.64 4.21 -1.43
N HIS A 63 -14.70 5.02 -0.38
CA HIS A 63 -15.89 5.14 0.47
C HIS A 63 -16.85 6.15 -0.11
N GLU A 64 -18.13 5.81 -0.14
CA GLU A 64 -19.17 6.74 -0.53
C GLU A 64 -19.45 7.74 0.60
N PRO A 65 -19.95 8.95 0.27
CA PRO A 65 -20.29 9.95 1.27
C PRO A 65 -21.29 9.41 2.29
N PHE A 66 -21.03 9.67 3.56
CA PHE A 66 -21.96 9.36 4.63
C PHE A 66 -23.07 10.42 4.67
N GLU A 67 -24.30 10.01 4.46
CA GLU A 67 -25.42 10.96 4.38
C GLU A 67 -25.80 11.50 5.76
N SER A 68 -26.23 10.63 6.68
CA SER A 68 -26.52 10.99 8.07
C SER A 68 -26.65 9.75 8.96
N ARG A 69 -26.36 9.94 10.26
CA ARG A 69 -26.56 8.90 11.27
C ARG A 69 -28.02 8.42 11.32
N ARG A 70 -28.97 9.34 11.20
CA ARG A 70 -30.38 9.03 11.26
C ARG A 70 -30.80 8.09 10.14
N ARG A 71 -30.45 8.42 8.88
CA ARG A 71 -30.75 7.56 7.74
C ARG A 71 -30.06 6.19 7.81
N ALA A 72 -28.82 6.15 8.26
CA ALA A 72 -28.11 4.88 8.43
C ALA A 72 -28.81 3.95 9.42
N ILE A 73 -29.36 4.50 10.52
CA ILE A 73 -30.12 3.72 11.51
C ILE A 73 -31.50 3.32 10.98
N GLU A 74 -32.25 4.26 10.40
CA GLU A 74 -33.60 4.03 9.91
C GLU A 74 -33.67 3.04 8.74
N GLU A 75 -32.67 3.10 7.84
CA GLU A 75 -32.60 2.28 6.63
C GLU A 75 -31.74 1.03 6.80
N GLY A 76 -31.06 0.87 7.95
CA GLY A 76 -30.13 -0.24 8.18
C GLY A 76 -28.96 -0.27 7.18
N LYS A 77 -28.62 0.86 6.57
CA LYS A 77 -27.58 0.97 5.56
C LYS A 77 -26.22 1.21 6.18
N ASP A 78 -25.27 0.41 5.75
CA ASP A 78 -23.85 0.68 6.00
C ASP A 78 -23.28 1.65 4.95
N ILE A 79 -22.08 2.18 5.21
CA ILE A 79 -21.37 3.02 4.25
C ILE A 79 -20.98 2.16 3.04
N LEU A 80 -21.53 2.52 1.89
CA LEU A 80 -21.17 1.83 0.65
C LEU A 80 -19.73 2.13 0.26
N SER A 81 -19.07 1.14 -0.27
CA SER A 81 -17.68 1.25 -0.72
C SER A 81 -17.50 0.56 -2.06
N THR A 82 -16.78 1.22 -2.95
CA THR A 82 -16.39 0.65 -4.26
C THR A 82 -14.94 0.21 -4.20
N LYS A 83 -14.68 -1.03 -4.61
CA LYS A 83 -13.31 -1.60 -4.62
C LYS A 83 -12.75 -1.57 -6.03
N PHE A 84 -11.55 -1.04 -6.18
CA PHE A 84 -10.77 -1.07 -7.42
C PHE A 84 -9.54 -1.93 -7.19
N VAL A 85 -9.37 -2.94 -8.05
CA VAL A 85 -8.14 -3.74 -8.06
C VAL A 85 -7.11 -2.96 -8.87
N VAL A 86 -6.04 -2.54 -8.22
CA VAL A 86 -4.95 -1.79 -8.86
C VAL A 86 -3.93 -2.76 -9.43
N GLU A 87 -3.57 -3.76 -8.64
CA GLU A 87 -2.63 -4.83 -9.01
C GLU A 87 -3.11 -6.14 -8.41
N SER A 88 -3.05 -7.21 -9.19
CA SER A 88 -3.39 -8.55 -8.73
C SER A 88 -2.41 -9.56 -9.27
N THR A 89 -1.93 -10.44 -8.40
CA THR A 89 -1.07 -11.56 -8.75
C THR A 89 -1.78 -12.87 -8.46
N ALA A 90 -1.75 -13.80 -9.42
CA ALA A 90 -2.30 -15.14 -9.24
C ALA A 90 -1.54 -15.92 -8.17
N THR A 91 -0.23 -15.70 -8.09
CA THR A 91 0.65 -16.34 -7.10
C THR A 91 0.87 -15.41 -5.92
N ARG A 92 0.77 -15.95 -4.72
CA ARG A 92 1.01 -15.21 -3.50
C ARG A 92 2.45 -14.70 -3.44
N ILE A 93 2.61 -13.40 -3.27
CA ILE A 93 3.91 -12.77 -3.02
C ILE A 93 4.28 -12.97 -1.55
N THR A 94 5.45 -13.56 -1.31
CA THR A 94 6.00 -13.76 0.04
C THR A 94 7.15 -12.80 0.30
N VAL A 95 7.59 -12.69 1.56
CA VAL A 95 8.78 -11.89 1.90
C VAL A 95 10.00 -12.34 1.09
N ARG A 96 10.12 -13.64 0.82
CA ARG A 96 11.18 -14.22 0.01
C ARG A 96 11.29 -13.62 -1.39
N ASP A 97 10.17 -13.20 -1.97
CA ASP A 97 10.08 -12.67 -3.33
C ASP A 97 10.46 -11.19 -3.40
N THR A 98 10.52 -10.51 -2.26
CA THR A 98 10.91 -9.10 -2.16
C THR A 98 12.43 -8.93 -2.28
N THR A 99 12.87 -7.71 -2.59
CA THR A 99 14.31 -7.36 -2.63
C THR A 99 14.98 -7.65 -1.29
N ILE A 100 14.37 -7.21 -0.19
CA ILE A 100 14.88 -7.45 1.17
C ILE A 100 14.91 -8.94 1.49
N GLY A 101 13.88 -9.70 1.09
CA GLY A 101 13.83 -11.15 1.30
C GLY A 101 14.95 -11.88 0.56
N LYS A 102 15.30 -11.47 -0.65
CA LYS A 102 16.42 -12.02 -1.41
C LYS A 102 17.77 -11.72 -0.74
N GLU A 103 17.95 -10.50 -0.27
CA GLU A 103 19.15 -10.12 0.49
C GLU A 103 19.29 -10.93 1.78
N LEU A 104 18.21 -11.11 2.54
CA LEU A 104 18.20 -11.95 3.74
C LEU A 104 18.54 -13.41 3.45
N LEU A 105 18.08 -13.96 2.32
CA LEU A 105 18.43 -15.31 1.92
C LEU A 105 19.93 -15.48 1.67
N LEU A 106 20.56 -14.53 1.00
CA LEU A 106 22.01 -14.52 0.78
C LEU A 106 22.76 -14.48 2.12
N GLN A 107 22.35 -13.60 3.03
CA GLN A 107 22.95 -13.52 4.36
C GLN A 107 22.79 -14.83 5.16
N ILE A 108 21.64 -15.49 5.06
CA ILE A 108 21.40 -16.78 5.70
C ILE A 108 22.35 -17.85 5.14
N GLU A 109 22.57 -17.87 3.83
CA GLU A 109 23.50 -18.81 3.20
C GLU A 109 24.95 -18.57 3.65
N ASP A 110 25.37 -17.32 3.70
CA ASP A 110 26.72 -16.95 4.18
C ASP A 110 26.92 -17.34 5.65
N LEU A 111 25.93 -17.10 6.51
CA LEU A 111 25.98 -17.52 7.90
C LEU A 111 26.05 -19.05 8.05
N LYS A 112 25.33 -19.79 7.22
CA LYS A 112 25.41 -21.26 7.21
C LYS A 112 26.80 -21.76 6.79
N ARG A 113 27.39 -21.13 5.79
CA ARG A 113 28.76 -21.43 5.35
C ARG A 113 29.76 -21.10 6.44
N LEU A 114 29.63 -19.96 7.09
CA LEU A 114 30.47 -19.55 8.21
C LEU A 114 30.36 -20.54 9.37
N LEU A 115 29.16 -20.92 9.77
CA LEU A 115 28.92 -21.90 10.81
C LEU A 115 29.56 -23.27 10.48
N SER A 116 29.47 -23.70 9.23
CA SER A 116 30.10 -24.93 8.77
C SER A 116 31.62 -24.84 8.85
N ALA A 117 32.21 -23.70 8.49
CA ALA A 117 33.65 -23.48 8.57
C ALA A 117 34.19 -23.51 10.01
N TYR A 118 33.45 -22.96 10.97
CA TYR A 118 33.78 -23.08 12.40
C TYR A 118 33.67 -24.52 12.89
N ARG A 119 32.61 -25.22 12.56
CA ARG A 119 32.41 -26.62 12.98
C ARG A 119 33.43 -27.58 12.39
N SER A 120 33.93 -27.33 11.19
CA SER A 120 34.97 -28.13 10.55
C SER A 120 36.39 -27.76 11.00
N GLY A 121 36.55 -26.73 11.85
CA GLY A 121 37.85 -26.23 12.30
C GLY A 121 38.65 -25.45 11.25
N LEU A 122 37.99 -25.09 10.13
CA LEU A 122 38.63 -24.29 9.07
C LEU A 122 38.89 -22.85 9.55
N ILE A 123 38.03 -22.35 10.42
CA ILE A 123 38.16 -21.05 11.09
C ILE A 123 38.24 -21.32 12.60
N LYS A 124 39.26 -20.76 13.25
CA LYS A 124 39.41 -20.83 14.71
C LYS A 124 38.75 -19.63 15.38
N GLU A 125 38.07 -19.88 16.49
CA GLU A 125 37.57 -18.78 17.34
C GLU A 125 38.74 -17.91 17.81
N ARG A 126 38.60 -16.62 17.69
CA ARG A 126 39.45 -15.65 18.38
C ARG A 126 39.08 -15.67 19.86
N LYS A 127 39.99 -16.13 20.70
CA LYS A 127 39.90 -15.95 22.15
C LYS A 127 40.10 -14.48 22.53
#